data_ed419289f43b6e93ccf74359f574e1a3
#
_entry.id   ed419289f43b6e93ccf74359f574e1a3
#
_cell.length_a   1.000
_cell.length_b   1.000
_cell.length_c   1.000
_cell.angle_alpha   90.00
_cell.angle_beta   90.00
_cell.angle_gamma   90.00
#
_symmetry.space_group_name_H-M   'P 1'
#
loop_
_entity.id
_entity.type
_entity.pdbx_description
1 polymer ?
#
loop_
_entity_poly.entity_id
_entity_poly.type
_entity_poly.pdbx_seq_one_letter_code
_entity_poly.pdbx_strand_id
1 'polypeptide(L)'
;MLNKRAFYLVVFLVLSVASRAQINIYVGGNLNGNYSWIRGDEHTFEPGIGGGVSFIYWEYEYWYLKAGLDYTRRSSSILDYPDDYGIVPEDENDRIHITYYEQAVGIPLTVVFRPYESRANALLITGTLNTMVVAGIKLNSEEYGEHKLKGTDVKTRLKTSVGIGAGYQRQLDKNLYLNIVPSYNVDLRGDRAFNSIMLSVEVIFGIY
;
A
#
# COMPACT_ATOMS: atom_id res chain seq x y z
N MET A 1 -7.80 11.02 21.98
CA MET A 1 -6.61 10.90 22.84
C MET A 1 -6.44 9.44 23.22
N LEU A 2 -5.43 8.76 22.71
CA LEU A 2 -5.13 7.38 23.12
C LEU A 2 -4.73 7.39 24.59
N ASN A 3 -5.40 6.58 25.40
CA ASN A 3 -5.12 6.51 26.84
C ASN A 3 -3.68 5.97 26.99
N LYS A 4 -2.80 6.75 27.65
CA LYS A 4 -1.40 6.37 27.87
C LYS A 4 -1.27 4.97 28.48
N ARG A 5 -2.23 4.57 29.33
CA ARG A 5 -2.29 3.23 29.93
C ARG A 5 -2.52 2.12 28.89
N ALA A 6 -3.37 2.36 27.90
CA ALA A 6 -3.61 1.41 26.81
C ALA A 6 -2.36 1.24 25.95
N PHE A 7 -1.63 2.32 25.68
CA PHE A 7 -0.36 2.26 24.96
C PHE A 7 0.69 1.41 25.69
N TYR A 8 0.89 1.66 27.00
CA TYR A 8 1.83 0.86 27.80
C TYR A 8 1.42 -0.60 27.92
N LEU A 9 0.12 -0.89 27.98
CA LEU A 9 -0.38 -2.26 28.04
C LEU A 9 -0.12 -3.02 26.72
N VAL A 10 -0.29 -2.36 25.59
CA VAL A 10 0.04 -2.94 24.28
C VAL A 10 1.54 -3.17 24.14
N VAL A 11 2.37 -2.19 24.53
CA VAL A 11 3.83 -2.31 24.51
C VAL A 11 4.29 -3.45 25.43
N PHE A 12 3.72 -3.54 26.66
CA PHE A 12 4.04 -4.61 27.60
C PHE A 12 3.60 -6.00 27.11
N LEU A 13 2.44 -6.08 26.47
CA LEU A 13 1.95 -7.33 25.84
C LEU A 13 2.88 -7.77 24.69
N VAL A 14 3.29 -6.85 23.84
CA VAL A 14 4.23 -7.13 22.76
C VAL A 14 5.59 -7.58 23.31
N LEU A 15 6.11 -6.90 24.34
CA LEU A 15 7.37 -7.27 24.97
C LEU A 15 7.28 -8.60 25.73
N SER A 16 6.14 -8.91 26.37
CA SER A 16 5.96 -10.16 27.11
C SER A 16 5.80 -11.38 26.19
N VAL A 17 5.21 -11.20 25.02
CA VAL A 17 5.18 -12.25 23.98
C VAL A 17 6.58 -12.45 23.40
N ALA A 18 7.33 -11.36 23.16
CA ALA A 18 8.69 -11.42 22.67
C ALA A 18 9.67 -12.14 23.63
N SER A 19 9.41 -12.11 24.95
CA SER A 19 10.31 -12.71 25.94
C SER A 19 10.16 -14.22 26.14
N ARG A 20 9.13 -14.86 25.59
CA ARG A 20 8.84 -16.30 25.80
C ARG A 20 9.08 -17.22 24.63
N ALA A 21 9.41 -16.69 23.46
CA ALA A 21 9.69 -17.51 22.29
C ALA A 21 11.09 -17.21 21.75
N GLN A 22 11.76 -18.21 21.18
CA GLN A 22 12.79 -17.96 20.18
C GLN A 22 12.09 -17.37 18.94
N ILE A 23 11.73 -16.08 19.04
CA ILE A 23 10.97 -15.43 18.00
C ILE A 23 11.93 -15.04 16.90
N ASN A 24 11.79 -15.67 15.76
CA ASN A 24 12.50 -15.26 14.55
C ASN A 24 11.85 -13.97 14.03
N ILE A 25 12.46 -12.83 14.39
CA ILE A 25 12.05 -11.52 13.91
C ILE A 25 12.92 -11.15 12.72
N TYR A 26 12.27 -10.67 11.67
CA TYR A 26 12.94 -10.13 10.50
C TYR A 26 12.45 -8.71 10.24
N VAL A 27 13.30 -7.93 9.59
CA VAL A 27 12.95 -6.58 9.10
C VAL A 27 13.08 -6.59 7.58
N GLY A 28 12.11 -6.02 6.90
CA GLY A 28 12.11 -5.88 5.46
C GLY A 28 12.10 -4.43 5.02
N GLY A 29 12.73 -4.16 3.88
CA GLY A 29 12.58 -2.93 3.12
C GLY A 29 12.00 -3.26 1.76
N ASN A 30 10.95 -2.56 1.33
CA ASN A 30 10.31 -2.78 0.05
C ASN A 30 10.30 -1.54 -0.83
N LEU A 31 10.36 -1.77 -2.14
CA LEU A 31 10.01 -0.81 -3.18
C LEU A 31 8.93 -1.42 -4.05
N ASN A 32 7.98 -0.61 -4.47
CA ASN A 32 6.91 -1.05 -5.36
C ASN A 32 6.65 -0.06 -6.48
N GLY A 33 6.36 -0.59 -7.66
CA GLY A 33 5.76 0.14 -8.77
C GLY A 33 4.30 -0.30 -8.89
N ASN A 34 3.40 0.61 -9.20
CA ASN A 34 2.00 0.29 -9.39
C ASN A 34 1.44 0.95 -10.65
N TYR A 35 0.41 0.32 -11.22
CA TYR A 35 -0.50 0.90 -12.18
C TYR A 35 -1.87 0.95 -11.53
N SER A 36 -2.45 2.13 -11.44
CA SER A 36 -3.68 2.38 -10.70
C SER A 36 -4.72 3.01 -11.59
N TRP A 37 -5.99 2.77 -11.25
CA TRP A 37 -7.14 3.42 -11.87
C TRP A 37 -8.27 3.59 -10.84
N ILE A 38 -9.05 4.65 -10.99
CA ILE A 38 -10.25 4.87 -10.19
C ILE A 38 -11.37 3.97 -10.71
N ARG A 39 -12.12 3.35 -9.79
CA ARG A 39 -13.27 2.51 -10.13
C ARG A 39 -14.42 3.39 -10.61
N GLY A 40 -15.00 3.06 -11.75
CA GLY A 40 -16.13 3.79 -12.36
C GLY A 40 -15.86 4.07 -13.83
N ASP A 41 -16.26 5.23 -14.30
CA ASP A 41 -16.31 5.63 -15.71
C ASP A 41 -14.96 5.61 -16.45
N GLU A 42 -14.90 6.22 -17.63
CA GLU A 42 -13.74 6.28 -18.52
C GLU A 42 -12.46 6.69 -17.76
N HIS A 43 -11.58 5.72 -17.54
CA HIS A 43 -10.34 5.92 -16.79
C HIS A 43 -9.14 5.36 -17.56
N THR A 44 -7.99 5.95 -17.36
CA THR A 44 -6.73 5.41 -17.86
C THR A 44 -5.86 4.92 -16.69
N PHE A 45 -5.06 3.90 -17.00
CA PHE A 45 -4.06 3.37 -16.09
C PHE A 45 -2.89 4.32 -16.00
N GLU A 46 -2.55 4.75 -14.81
CA GLU A 46 -1.43 5.64 -14.58
C GLU A 46 -0.40 4.99 -13.65
N PRO A 47 0.91 5.21 -13.92
CA PRO A 47 1.97 4.66 -13.09
C PRO A 47 2.07 5.38 -11.74
N GLY A 48 2.43 4.61 -10.73
CA GLY A 48 2.73 5.10 -9.40
C GLY A 48 3.91 4.36 -8.79
N ILE A 49 4.39 4.86 -7.67
CA ILE A 49 5.53 4.30 -6.94
C ILE A 49 5.25 4.34 -5.45
N GLY A 50 5.85 3.41 -4.73
CA GLY A 50 5.79 3.37 -3.29
C GLY A 50 6.97 2.62 -2.70
N GLY A 51 6.99 2.55 -1.39
CA GLY A 51 7.98 1.78 -0.65
C GLY A 51 7.78 1.93 0.85
N GLY A 52 8.43 1.07 1.61
CA GLY A 52 8.26 1.06 3.04
C GLY A 52 9.19 0.12 3.76
N VAL A 53 8.89 -0.02 5.04
CA VAL A 53 9.59 -0.94 5.95
C VAL A 53 8.57 -1.87 6.60
N SER A 54 9.01 -3.08 6.90
CA SER A 54 8.16 -4.10 7.49
C SER A 54 8.85 -4.83 8.63
N PHE A 55 8.06 -5.22 9.62
CA PHE A 55 8.43 -6.17 10.66
C PHE A 55 7.73 -7.48 10.33
N ILE A 56 8.48 -8.59 10.38
CA ILE A 56 8.03 -9.89 9.98
C ILE A 56 8.18 -10.81 11.18
N TYR A 57 7.08 -11.44 11.55
CA TYR A 57 7.01 -12.50 12.54
C TYR A 57 6.93 -13.84 11.81
N TRP A 58 8.02 -14.60 11.85
CA TRP A 58 8.16 -15.84 11.11
C TRP A 58 8.43 -17.01 12.09
N GLU A 59 7.36 -17.60 12.58
CA GLU A 59 7.41 -18.73 13.50
C GLU A 59 7.17 -20.07 12.80
N TYR A 60 6.34 -20.03 11.74
CA TYR A 60 5.86 -21.24 11.07
C TYR A 60 6.56 -21.46 9.74
N GLU A 61 6.83 -22.72 9.42
CA GLU A 61 7.51 -23.11 8.19
C GLU A 61 6.80 -22.65 6.92
N TYR A 62 5.44 -22.74 6.93
CA TYR A 62 4.62 -22.49 5.73
C TYR A 62 4.00 -21.11 5.66
N TRP A 63 4.07 -20.30 6.69
CA TRP A 63 3.50 -18.97 6.67
C TRP A 63 4.13 -18.02 7.68
N TYR A 64 4.06 -16.75 7.39
CA TYR A 64 4.47 -15.68 8.30
C TYR A 64 3.55 -14.46 8.23
N LEU A 65 3.59 -13.67 9.29
CA LEU A 65 2.87 -12.40 9.38
C LEU A 65 3.85 -11.25 9.14
N LYS A 66 3.35 -10.23 8.47
CA LYS A 66 4.09 -9.01 8.20
C LYS A 66 3.21 -7.80 8.53
N ALA A 67 3.78 -6.83 9.27
CA ALA A 67 3.19 -5.52 9.50
C ALA A 67 4.21 -4.46 9.11
N GLY A 68 3.76 -3.35 8.51
CA GLY A 68 4.70 -2.36 7.99
C GLY A 68 4.21 -0.93 8.09
N LEU A 69 5.04 -0.06 7.56
CA LEU A 69 4.71 1.33 7.27
C LEU A 69 5.11 1.61 5.83
N ASP A 70 4.14 1.91 4.99
CA ASP A 70 4.33 2.12 3.56
C ASP A 70 3.90 3.52 3.15
N TYR A 71 4.69 4.13 2.27
CA TYR A 71 4.28 5.27 1.48
C TYR A 71 3.90 4.81 0.07
N THR A 72 2.79 5.32 -0.45
CA THR A 72 2.33 5.00 -1.81
C THR A 72 1.86 6.27 -2.51
N ARG A 73 2.33 6.44 -3.74
CA ARG A 73 1.80 7.42 -4.70
C ARG A 73 1.03 6.64 -5.77
N ARG A 74 -0.23 7.02 -5.98
CA ARG A 74 -1.12 6.44 -6.99
C ARG A 74 -1.64 7.55 -7.89
N SER A 75 -1.94 7.22 -9.13
CA SER A 75 -2.52 8.15 -10.09
C SER A 75 -3.55 7.46 -10.98
N SER A 76 -4.47 8.24 -11.51
CA SER A 76 -5.45 7.81 -12.51
C SER A 76 -5.92 9.04 -13.27
N SER A 77 -6.02 8.95 -14.59
CA SER A 77 -6.70 9.97 -15.39
C SER A 77 -8.16 9.57 -15.57
N ILE A 78 -9.03 10.54 -15.38
CA ILE A 78 -10.48 10.43 -15.56
C ILE A 78 -10.95 11.54 -16.49
N LEU A 79 -12.03 11.27 -17.20
CA LEU A 79 -12.74 12.29 -17.98
C LEU A 79 -13.88 12.82 -17.11
N ASP A 80 -13.79 14.08 -16.68
CA ASP A 80 -14.73 14.64 -15.72
C ASP A 80 -15.02 16.12 -16.02
N TYR A 81 -16.02 16.68 -15.35
CA TYR A 81 -16.36 18.09 -15.48
C TYR A 81 -15.46 18.96 -14.61
N PRO A 82 -14.90 20.07 -15.18
CA PRO A 82 -13.99 20.95 -14.44
C PRO A 82 -14.61 21.58 -13.19
N ASP A 83 -15.91 21.87 -13.22
CA ASP A 83 -16.66 22.52 -12.14
C ASP A 83 -16.61 21.75 -10.83
N ASP A 84 -16.61 20.43 -10.89
CA ASP A 84 -16.52 19.55 -9.71
C ASP A 84 -15.22 19.77 -8.92
N TYR A 85 -14.25 20.43 -9.53
CA TYR A 85 -12.93 20.73 -8.95
C TYR A 85 -12.70 22.23 -8.70
N GLY A 86 -13.72 23.07 -8.95
CA GLY A 86 -13.61 24.52 -8.84
C GLY A 86 -12.78 25.14 -9.96
N ILE A 87 -12.63 24.44 -11.08
CA ILE A 87 -12.00 24.94 -12.30
C ILE A 87 -13.13 25.52 -13.15
N VAL A 88 -13.01 26.77 -13.52
CA VAL A 88 -14.02 27.42 -14.39
C VAL A 88 -13.69 27.09 -15.85
N PRO A 89 -14.51 26.26 -16.53
CA PRO A 89 -14.29 25.90 -17.91
C PRO A 89 -14.62 27.06 -18.86
N GLU A 90 -14.02 27.04 -20.04
CA GLU A 90 -14.40 28.00 -21.10
C GLU A 90 -15.77 27.67 -21.69
N ASP A 91 -16.15 26.36 -21.71
CA ASP A 91 -17.47 25.87 -22.07
C ASP A 91 -18.02 24.96 -20.97
N GLU A 92 -19.22 25.24 -20.44
CA GLU A 92 -19.83 24.54 -19.31
C GLU A 92 -20.11 23.03 -19.58
N ASN A 93 -20.09 22.62 -20.85
CA ASN A 93 -20.38 21.22 -21.24
C ASN A 93 -19.13 20.41 -21.59
N ASP A 94 -17.95 21.01 -21.58
CA ASP A 94 -16.74 20.30 -21.97
C ASP A 94 -16.20 19.44 -20.82
N ARG A 95 -16.07 18.14 -21.09
CA ARG A 95 -15.34 17.22 -20.24
C ARG A 95 -13.85 17.31 -20.54
N ILE A 96 -13.05 17.40 -19.52
CA ILE A 96 -11.59 17.47 -19.63
C ILE A 96 -10.92 16.25 -19.01
N HIS A 97 -9.73 15.92 -19.49
CA HIS A 97 -8.89 14.90 -18.86
C HIS A 97 -8.23 15.48 -17.61
N ILE A 98 -8.56 14.89 -16.46
CA ILE A 98 -7.99 15.26 -15.17
C ILE A 98 -7.21 14.08 -14.62
N THR A 99 -5.90 14.26 -14.45
CA THR A 99 -5.06 13.27 -13.77
C THR A 99 -5.08 13.54 -12.26
N TYR A 100 -5.59 12.56 -11.55
CA TYR A 100 -5.71 12.56 -10.10
C TYR A 100 -4.50 11.86 -9.48
N TYR A 101 -3.74 12.56 -8.66
CA TYR A 101 -2.61 12.02 -7.90
C TYR A 101 -2.94 11.94 -6.42
N GLU A 102 -2.80 10.77 -5.84
CA GLU A 102 -2.99 10.54 -4.41
C GLU A 102 -1.68 10.10 -3.77
N GLN A 103 -1.33 10.72 -2.65
CA GLN A 103 -0.22 10.32 -1.80
C GLN A 103 -0.79 9.81 -0.48
N ALA A 104 -0.41 8.62 -0.06
CA ALA A 104 -0.90 8.00 1.16
C ALA A 104 0.22 7.36 1.96
N VAL A 105 0.07 7.36 3.28
CA VAL A 105 0.87 6.58 4.22
C VAL A 105 -0.02 5.52 4.82
N GLY A 106 0.41 4.25 4.76
CA GLY A 106 -0.38 3.12 5.18
C GLY A 106 0.33 2.20 6.16
N ILE A 107 -0.48 1.41 6.86
CA ILE A 107 -0.05 0.32 7.73
C ILE A 107 -0.57 -0.98 7.10
N PRO A 108 0.22 -1.65 6.25
CA PRO A 108 -0.13 -2.95 5.70
C PRO A 108 0.02 -4.05 6.75
N LEU A 109 -1.00 -4.90 6.85
CA LEU A 109 -0.95 -6.18 7.56
C LEU A 109 -1.05 -7.28 6.50
N THR A 110 -0.03 -8.12 6.39
CA THR A 110 0.07 -9.14 5.35
C THR A 110 0.27 -10.52 5.96
N VAL A 111 -0.53 -11.46 5.52
CA VAL A 111 -0.30 -12.89 5.70
C VAL A 111 0.41 -13.40 4.46
N VAL A 112 1.52 -14.08 4.64
CA VAL A 112 2.28 -14.71 3.55
C VAL A 112 2.27 -16.21 3.75
N PHE A 113 1.75 -16.94 2.77
CA PHE A 113 1.74 -18.39 2.72
C PHE A 113 2.78 -18.87 1.71
N ARG A 114 3.51 -19.93 2.07
CA ARG A 114 4.62 -20.55 1.31
C ARG A 114 4.24 -21.99 0.95
N PRO A 115 3.39 -22.19 -0.09
CA PRO A 115 2.89 -23.52 -0.45
C PRO A 115 3.98 -24.48 -0.94
N TYR A 116 5.07 -23.94 -1.41
CA TYR A 116 6.21 -24.71 -1.88
C TYR A 116 7.52 -24.03 -1.46
N GLU A 117 8.41 -24.82 -0.91
CA GLU A 117 9.76 -24.40 -0.54
C GLU A 117 10.78 -25.45 -1.01
N SER A 118 11.87 -24.96 -1.56
CA SER A 118 13.09 -25.73 -1.81
C SER A 118 14.28 -25.01 -1.19
N ARG A 119 15.42 -25.64 -1.07
CA ARG A 119 16.60 -25.18 -0.30
C ARG A 119 16.85 -23.66 -0.26
N ALA A 120 16.61 -22.95 -1.36
CA ALA A 120 16.87 -21.51 -1.45
C ALA A 120 15.68 -20.73 -2.03
N ASN A 121 14.58 -21.37 -2.39
CA ASN A 121 13.49 -20.76 -3.14
C ASN A 121 12.14 -21.17 -2.55
N ALA A 122 11.18 -20.23 -2.54
CA ALA A 122 9.81 -20.51 -2.17
C ALA A 122 8.84 -19.78 -3.10
N LEU A 123 7.67 -20.38 -3.31
CA LEU A 123 6.52 -19.68 -3.88
C LEU A 123 5.79 -18.97 -2.74
N LEU A 124 5.27 -17.79 -3.04
CA LEU A 124 4.52 -16.97 -2.09
C LEU A 124 3.09 -16.76 -2.58
N ILE A 125 2.15 -16.85 -1.64
CA ILE A 125 0.78 -16.35 -1.81
C ILE A 125 0.56 -15.34 -0.68
N THR A 126 0.12 -14.13 -1.01
CA THR A 126 -0.02 -13.04 -0.04
C THR A 126 -1.45 -12.54 0.02
N GLY A 127 -1.93 -12.27 1.22
CA GLY A 127 -3.16 -11.53 1.48
C GLY A 127 -2.85 -10.32 2.33
N THR A 128 -3.19 -9.13 1.87
CA THR A 128 -2.87 -7.86 2.53
C THR A 128 -4.13 -7.08 2.87
N LEU A 129 -4.20 -6.59 4.09
CA LEU A 129 -5.12 -5.54 4.52
C LEU A 129 -4.28 -4.29 4.77
N ASN A 130 -4.55 -3.21 4.07
CA ASN A 130 -3.82 -1.96 4.25
C ASN A 130 -4.78 -0.85 4.68
N THR A 131 -4.49 -0.23 5.81
CA THR A 131 -5.18 0.98 6.28
C THR A 131 -4.26 2.17 6.06
N MET A 132 -4.72 3.14 5.28
CA MET A 132 -3.90 4.28 4.86
C MET A 132 -4.58 5.61 5.13
N VAL A 133 -3.75 6.60 5.43
CA VAL A 133 -4.13 7.99 5.54
C VAL A 133 -3.66 8.71 4.30
N VAL A 134 -4.60 9.35 3.60
CA VAL A 134 -4.27 10.19 2.45
C VAL A 134 -3.59 11.46 2.95
N ALA A 135 -2.34 11.65 2.56
CA ALA A 135 -1.50 12.77 2.98
C ALA A 135 -1.65 13.97 2.04
N GLY A 136 -1.99 13.72 0.77
CA GLY A 136 -2.15 14.77 -0.22
C GLY A 136 -2.83 14.29 -1.49
N ILE A 137 -3.56 15.19 -2.12
CA ILE A 137 -4.18 15.00 -3.41
C ILE A 137 -3.75 16.17 -4.30
N LYS A 138 -3.41 15.86 -5.55
CA LYS A 138 -3.15 16.83 -6.59
C LYS A 138 -3.96 16.46 -7.82
N LEU A 139 -4.47 17.45 -8.49
CA LEU A 139 -5.10 17.33 -9.79
C LEU A 139 -4.22 18.02 -10.81
N ASN A 140 -4.09 17.42 -11.97
CA ASN A 140 -3.41 18.02 -13.11
C ASN A 140 -4.29 17.88 -14.33
N SER A 141 -4.52 19.00 -15.04
CA SER A 141 -5.17 19.01 -16.34
C SER A 141 -4.19 19.56 -17.36
N GLU A 142 -4.19 19.02 -18.57
CA GLU A 142 -3.36 19.54 -19.67
C GLU A 142 -3.76 20.96 -20.03
N GLU A 143 -5.03 21.32 -19.86
CA GLU A 143 -5.57 22.64 -20.21
C GLU A 143 -5.42 23.69 -19.10
N TYR A 144 -5.61 23.26 -17.83
CA TYR A 144 -5.70 24.19 -16.68
C TYR A 144 -4.53 24.08 -15.70
N GLY A 145 -3.58 23.18 -15.96
CA GLY A 145 -2.41 23.01 -15.15
C GLY A 145 -2.62 22.30 -13.81
N GLU A 146 -1.70 22.46 -12.87
CA GLU A 146 -1.68 21.74 -11.57
C GLU A 146 -2.53 22.48 -10.52
N HIS A 147 -3.56 21.81 -10.00
CA HIS A 147 -4.37 22.26 -8.88
C HIS A 147 -4.14 21.36 -7.65
N LYS A 148 -3.88 21.97 -6.49
CA LYS A 148 -3.75 21.27 -5.22
C LYS A 148 -5.03 21.40 -4.43
N LEU A 149 -5.74 20.28 -4.24
CA LEU A 149 -6.83 20.27 -3.27
C LEU A 149 -6.24 20.41 -1.85
N LYS A 150 -6.70 21.44 -1.14
CA LYS A 150 -6.37 21.61 0.27
C LYS A 150 -6.99 20.44 1.05
N GLY A 151 -6.33 20.01 2.12
CA GLY A 151 -6.76 18.84 2.88
C GLY A 151 -8.16 18.91 3.51
N THR A 152 -8.84 20.06 3.43
CA THR A 152 -10.24 20.25 3.79
C THR A 152 -11.22 19.73 2.73
N ASP A 153 -10.79 19.63 1.49
CA ASP A 153 -11.62 19.21 0.36
C ASP A 153 -11.62 17.67 0.19
N VAL A 154 -10.73 16.98 0.90
CA VAL A 154 -10.67 15.52 0.93
C VAL A 154 -11.67 15.00 1.95
N LYS A 155 -12.85 14.55 1.51
CA LYS A 155 -13.91 14.00 2.37
C LYS A 155 -13.46 12.78 3.17
N THR A 156 -12.59 11.96 2.62
CA THR A 156 -12.12 10.73 3.25
C THR A 156 -10.59 10.70 3.30
N ARG A 157 -10.03 10.99 4.47
CA ARG A 157 -8.58 10.87 4.72
C ARG A 157 -8.13 9.46 5.04
N LEU A 158 -9.03 8.62 5.58
CA LEU A 158 -8.76 7.24 5.94
C LEU A 158 -9.33 6.32 4.87
N LYS A 159 -8.47 5.52 4.26
CA LYS A 159 -8.82 4.49 3.28
C LYS A 159 -8.40 3.12 3.77
N THR A 160 -9.13 2.11 3.35
CA THR A 160 -8.77 0.70 3.58
C THR A 160 -8.76 -0.01 2.25
N SER A 161 -7.71 -0.75 1.96
CA SER A 161 -7.60 -1.60 0.79
C SER A 161 -7.32 -3.04 1.17
N VAL A 162 -7.74 -3.95 0.31
CA VAL A 162 -7.37 -5.37 0.37
C VAL A 162 -6.59 -5.72 -0.87
N GLY A 163 -5.62 -6.61 -0.70
CA GLY A 163 -4.77 -7.08 -1.80
C GLY A 163 -4.55 -8.58 -1.74
N ILE A 164 -4.39 -9.17 -2.91
CA ILE A 164 -3.95 -10.55 -3.09
C ILE A 164 -2.76 -10.57 -4.05
N GLY A 165 -1.77 -11.38 -3.75
CA GLY A 165 -0.58 -11.52 -4.59
C GLY A 165 -0.07 -12.93 -4.64
N ALA A 166 0.71 -13.22 -5.68
CA ALA A 166 1.45 -14.46 -5.79
C ALA A 166 2.87 -14.10 -6.26
N GLY A 167 3.88 -14.71 -5.64
CA GLY A 167 5.24 -14.28 -5.91
C GLY A 167 6.28 -15.35 -5.62
N TYR A 168 7.49 -14.89 -5.58
CA TYR A 168 8.67 -15.72 -5.44
C TYR A 168 9.59 -15.15 -4.38
N GLN A 169 10.12 -16.02 -3.53
CA GLN A 169 11.14 -15.72 -2.55
C GLN A 169 12.41 -16.47 -2.88
N ARG A 170 13.55 -15.79 -2.79
CA ARG A 170 14.87 -16.38 -2.88
C ARG A 170 15.66 -16.08 -1.62
N GLN A 171 16.21 -17.10 -1.01
CA GLN A 171 17.21 -16.96 0.05
C GLN A 171 18.56 -16.62 -0.59
N LEU A 172 19.11 -15.47 -0.26
CA LEU A 172 20.41 -14.99 -0.76
C LEU A 172 21.53 -15.38 0.20
N ASP A 173 21.24 -15.39 1.51
CA ASP A 173 22.15 -15.83 2.57
C ASP A 173 21.32 -16.40 3.72
N LYS A 174 21.95 -16.94 4.78
CA LYS A 174 21.29 -17.58 5.93
C LYS A 174 20.12 -16.76 6.48
N ASN A 175 20.25 -15.42 6.49
CA ASN A 175 19.28 -14.49 7.08
C ASN A 175 18.85 -13.40 6.11
N LEU A 176 19.10 -13.58 4.83
CA LEU A 176 18.82 -12.59 3.80
C LEU A 176 17.93 -13.22 2.73
N TYR A 177 16.77 -12.60 2.52
CA TYR A 177 15.80 -13.06 1.52
C TYR A 177 15.41 -11.92 0.59
N LEU A 178 15.14 -12.26 -0.66
CA LEU A 178 14.58 -11.38 -1.68
C LEU A 178 13.21 -11.90 -2.09
N ASN A 179 12.20 -11.07 -1.96
CA ASN A 179 10.84 -11.34 -2.43
C ASN A 179 10.52 -10.49 -3.66
N ILE A 180 9.84 -11.10 -4.63
CA ILE A 180 9.26 -10.41 -5.78
C ILE A 180 7.79 -10.84 -5.86
N VAL A 181 6.88 -9.89 -5.65
CA VAL A 181 5.44 -10.19 -5.50
C VAL A 181 4.61 -9.26 -6.35
N PRO A 182 4.12 -9.69 -7.51
CA PRO A 182 2.99 -9.06 -8.17
C PRO A 182 1.71 -9.24 -7.32
N SER A 183 0.91 -8.19 -7.23
CA SER A 183 -0.34 -8.20 -6.47
C SER A 183 -1.41 -7.33 -7.12
N TYR A 184 -2.66 -7.65 -6.83
CA TYR A 184 -3.83 -6.86 -7.17
C TYR A 184 -4.45 -6.31 -5.89
N ASN A 185 -4.70 -5.00 -5.85
CA ASN A 185 -5.20 -4.31 -4.67
C ASN A 185 -6.48 -3.52 -5.02
N VAL A 186 -7.40 -3.48 -4.09
CA VAL A 186 -8.72 -2.85 -4.23
C VAL A 186 -9.01 -2.01 -2.99
N ASP A 187 -9.32 -0.72 -3.17
CA ASP A 187 -9.84 0.11 -2.09
C ASP A 187 -11.28 -0.31 -1.76
N LEU A 188 -11.55 -0.56 -0.48
CA LEU A 188 -12.88 -0.98 -0.01
C LEU A 188 -13.84 0.20 0.14
N ARG A 189 -13.30 1.38 0.52
CA ARG A 189 -14.07 2.60 0.81
C ARG A 189 -13.34 3.83 0.32
N GLY A 190 -14.10 4.85 -0.02
CA GLY A 190 -13.63 6.18 -0.43
C GLY A 190 -14.44 6.68 -1.63
N ASP A 191 -14.60 8.00 -1.73
CA ASP A 191 -15.32 8.65 -2.84
C ASP A 191 -14.66 8.34 -4.20
N ARG A 192 -13.34 8.05 -4.19
CA ARG A 192 -12.56 7.61 -5.34
C ARG A 192 -11.75 6.37 -4.96
N ALA A 193 -12.40 5.22 -5.11
CA ALA A 193 -11.78 3.94 -4.82
C ALA A 193 -10.84 3.54 -5.96
N PHE A 194 -9.57 3.32 -5.64
CA PHE A 194 -8.60 2.81 -6.60
C PHE A 194 -8.62 1.28 -6.66
N ASN A 195 -8.42 0.79 -7.86
CA ASN A 195 -7.87 -0.54 -8.11
C ASN A 195 -6.43 -0.37 -8.55
N SER A 196 -5.55 -1.31 -8.23
CA SER A 196 -4.16 -1.24 -8.70
C SER A 196 -3.54 -2.62 -8.88
N ILE A 197 -2.71 -2.74 -9.90
CA ILE A 197 -1.75 -3.83 -10.07
C ILE A 197 -0.41 -3.31 -9.56
N MET A 198 0.23 -4.03 -8.67
CA MET A 198 1.47 -3.62 -8.03
C MET A 198 2.52 -4.72 -8.17
N LEU A 199 3.76 -4.34 -8.46
CA LEU A 199 4.93 -5.20 -8.35
C LEU A 199 5.77 -4.71 -7.18
N SER A 200 5.94 -5.54 -6.17
CA SER A 200 6.76 -5.28 -4.99
C SER A 200 8.05 -6.09 -5.04
N VAL A 201 9.16 -5.42 -4.75
CA VAL A 201 10.47 -6.05 -4.50
C VAL A 201 10.86 -5.74 -3.06
N GLU A 202 11.09 -6.76 -2.25
CA GLU A 202 11.37 -6.64 -0.83
C GLU A 202 12.64 -7.40 -0.46
N VAL A 203 13.49 -6.77 0.32
CA VAL A 203 14.67 -7.41 0.93
C VAL A 203 14.40 -7.58 2.42
N ILE A 204 14.59 -8.81 2.93
CA ILE A 204 14.28 -9.19 4.31
C ILE A 204 15.56 -9.64 5.01
N PHE A 205 15.78 -9.13 6.21
CA PHE A 205 16.91 -9.46 7.07
C PHE A 205 16.42 -10.09 8.39
N GLY A 206 17.00 -11.22 8.77
CA GLY A 206 16.81 -11.81 10.09
C GLY A 206 17.57 -11.03 11.16
N ILE A 207 16.89 -10.71 12.25
CA ILE A 207 17.48 -10.11 13.45
C ILE A 207 17.49 -11.20 14.52
N TYR A 208 18.67 -11.54 15.04
CA TYR A 208 18.88 -12.51 16.13
C TYR A 208 19.07 -11.77 17.44
#